data_d913d625c6c37cc724e11245fe5011cb
#
_entry.id   d913d625c6c37cc724e11245fe5011cb
#
_cell.length_a   1.000
_cell.length_b   1.000
_cell.length_c   1.000
_cell.angle_alpha   90.00
_cell.angle_beta   90.00
_cell.angle_gamma   90.00
#
_symmetry.space_group_name_H-M   'P 1'
#
loop_
_entity.id
_entity.type
_entity.pdbx_description
1 polymer ?
#
loop_
_entity_poly.entity_id
_entity_poly.type
_entity_poly.pdbx_seq_one_letter_code
_entity_poly.pdbx_strand_id
1 'polypeptide(L)'
;MTDAFAPQNVPTPSDNPLETLDDALDAMPRRDFLRIAGLGTGALLATGCASGGTFAGAAPAIGLEPKGPRDRDVGHVVVIGAGAWGGWTAYHLRQRGARVTLIDAYGAGNSRSTSGDETRGIRSSYGDRAVGELWTPWARSAIERWKLFEQEWGPVFRTKFYHQTGDVIMRATEEPFIKKTIELWKANNVTHEVITGDEARKRWPVIDARDITIAITEPDAGVVRARAATQAVAAIGQKMGVKLLIGRATPGAIRNGQMDGVTMEDGTVIRGDAYVFACGPWLRKLFPYFENRMRVPLGYVCYFGVPVADSRFTFPNLPSFNFPGVTGWPMLTVDSRGFRVRGGVAAATATAGGATATAGGGGTANTAGRGTATAGAGVAGAPPAV
;
A
#
# COMPACT_ATOMS: atom_id res chain seq x y z
N MET A 1 49.82 -5.14 -31.39
CA MET A 1 49.57 -5.82 -30.10
C MET A 1 48.29 -5.25 -29.57
N THR A 2 47.20 -5.89 -29.91
CA THR A 2 45.84 -5.57 -29.54
C THR A 2 45.35 -6.71 -28.67
N ASP A 3 45.27 -6.48 -27.37
CA ASP A 3 44.62 -7.45 -26.49
C ASP A 3 43.22 -6.96 -26.12
N ALA A 4 42.28 -7.81 -26.46
CA ALA A 4 40.86 -7.63 -26.33
C ALA A 4 40.43 -7.77 -24.87
N PHE A 5 39.67 -6.80 -24.39
CA PHE A 5 38.83 -6.97 -23.21
C PHE A 5 37.60 -7.80 -23.59
N ALA A 6 37.60 -9.06 -23.20
CA ALA A 6 36.39 -9.87 -23.24
C ALA A 6 35.43 -9.38 -22.11
N PRO A 7 34.12 -9.20 -22.38
CA PRO A 7 33.17 -8.87 -21.34
C PRO A 7 33.00 -10.09 -20.42
N GLN A 8 33.24 -9.88 -19.13
CA GLN A 8 32.90 -10.86 -18.12
C GLN A 8 31.37 -11.00 -18.09
N ASN A 9 30.89 -12.22 -18.27
CA ASN A 9 29.50 -12.58 -18.04
C ASN A 9 29.15 -12.32 -16.57
N VAL A 10 28.53 -11.18 -16.31
CA VAL A 10 27.79 -10.94 -15.08
C VAL A 10 26.47 -11.68 -15.24
N PRO A 11 26.13 -12.67 -14.40
CA PRO A 11 24.82 -13.28 -14.45
C PRO A 11 23.78 -12.21 -14.16
N THR A 12 22.89 -11.97 -15.10
CA THR A 12 21.68 -11.16 -14.89
C THR A 12 20.85 -11.84 -13.80
N PRO A 13 20.52 -11.18 -12.69
CA PRO A 13 19.54 -11.71 -11.75
C PRO A 13 18.24 -11.90 -12.53
N SER A 14 17.59 -13.06 -12.39
CA SER A 14 16.29 -13.28 -13.00
C SER A 14 15.34 -12.19 -12.46
N ASP A 15 14.76 -11.40 -13.35
CA ASP A 15 13.87 -10.29 -12.99
C ASP A 15 12.51 -10.77 -12.46
N ASN A 16 12.35 -12.06 -12.21
CA ASN A 16 11.14 -12.64 -11.65
C ASN A 16 11.29 -12.86 -10.14
N PRO A 17 10.79 -11.93 -9.30
CA PRO A 17 10.85 -12.08 -7.85
C PRO A 17 10.12 -13.33 -7.32
N LEU A 18 9.29 -13.98 -8.15
CA LEU A 18 8.58 -15.20 -7.78
C LEU A 18 9.49 -16.43 -7.86
N GLU A 19 10.45 -16.50 -8.77
CA GLU A 19 11.40 -17.61 -8.85
C GLU A 19 12.34 -17.64 -7.64
N THR A 20 12.88 -16.49 -7.26
CA THR A 20 13.70 -16.38 -6.03
C THR A 20 12.88 -16.60 -4.75
N LEU A 21 11.57 -16.35 -4.81
CA LEU A 21 10.62 -16.56 -3.72
C LEU A 21 10.33 -18.04 -3.50
N ASP A 22 10.07 -18.77 -4.57
CA ASP A 22 9.79 -20.20 -4.51
C ASP A 22 11.01 -20.97 -4.00
N ASP A 23 12.20 -20.64 -4.50
CA ASP A 23 13.47 -21.22 -4.05
C ASP A 23 13.72 -20.98 -2.55
N ALA A 24 13.46 -19.76 -2.06
CA ALA A 24 13.67 -19.41 -0.65
C ALA A 24 12.65 -20.08 0.28
N LEU A 25 11.40 -20.24 -0.17
CA LEU A 25 10.34 -20.87 0.61
C LEU A 25 10.43 -22.41 0.54
N ASP A 26 10.84 -22.98 -0.58
CA ASP A 26 11.01 -24.42 -0.74
C ASP A 26 12.27 -24.95 -0.03
N ALA A 27 13.31 -24.11 0.08
CA ALA A 27 14.50 -24.43 0.88
C ALA A 27 14.24 -24.40 2.40
N MET A 28 13.12 -23.85 2.86
CA MET A 28 12.81 -23.76 4.29
C MET A 28 12.07 -25.00 4.79
N PRO A 29 12.58 -25.71 5.80
CA PRO A 29 11.87 -26.83 6.41
C PRO A 29 10.50 -26.38 6.92
N ARG A 30 9.45 -27.14 6.61
CA ARG A 30 8.06 -26.84 7.00
C ARG A 30 7.89 -26.56 8.49
N ARG A 31 8.74 -27.19 9.32
CA ARG A 31 8.76 -27.03 10.78
C ARG A 31 9.29 -25.64 11.19
N ASP A 32 10.27 -25.10 10.48
CA ASP A 32 10.86 -23.79 10.78
C ASP A 32 9.97 -22.67 10.24
N PHE A 33 9.32 -22.88 9.10
CA PHE A 33 8.27 -22.03 8.59
C PHE A 33 7.11 -21.87 9.61
N LEU A 34 6.64 -22.99 10.19
CA LEU A 34 5.57 -22.94 11.20
C LEU A 34 6.04 -22.36 12.54
N ARG A 35 7.32 -22.50 12.91
CA ARG A 35 7.90 -21.87 14.10
C ARG A 35 8.00 -20.36 13.94
N ILE A 36 8.44 -19.87 12.78
CA ILE A 36 8.50 -18.45 12.47
C ILE A 36 7.10 -17.84 12.47
N ALA A 37 6.13 -18.50 11.83
CA ALA A 37 4.73 -18.08 11.83
C ALA A 37 4.09 -18.12 13.24
N GLY A 38 4.55 -19.02 14.13
CA GLY A 38 4.08 -19.17 15.51
C GLY A 38 4.74 -18.22 16.53
N LEU A 39 6.00 -17.84 16.31
CA LEU A 39 6.76 -16.99 17.24
C LEU A 39 6.32 -15.53 17.22
N GLY A 40 5.77 -15.05 16.12
CA GLY A 40 5.22 -13.69 16.01
C GLY A 40 4.03 -13.41 16.95
N THR A 41 3.35 -14.46 17.41
CA THR A 41 2.24 -14.36 18.38
C THR A 41 2.63 -14.67 19.82
N GLY A 42 3.73 -15.41 20.03
CA GLY A 42 4.18 -15.84 21.36
C GLY A 42 5.18 -14.90 22.04
N ALA A 43 6.04 -14.25 21.26
CA ALA A 43 7.12 -13.39 21.82
C ALA A 43 6.60 -12.07 22.41
N LEU A 44 5.43 -11.58 21.98
CA LEU A 44 4.79 -10.39 22.54
C LEU A 44 4.18 -10.60 23.95
N LEU A 45 3.96 -11.86 24.35
CA LEU A 45 3.43 -12.18 25.68
C LEU A 45 4.52 -12.42 26.74
N ALA A 46 5.77 -12.71 26.34
CA ALA A 46 6.83 -13.07 27.28
C ALA A 46 7.73 -11.89 27.72
N THR A 47 7.74 -10.78 26.99
CA THR A 47 8.54 -9.58 27.33
C THR A 47 7.79 -8.54 28.17
N GLY A 48 6.52 -8.76 28.45
CA GLY A 48 5.67 -7.84 29.23
C GLY A 48 5.82 -7.93 30.77
N CYS A 49 6.63 -8.86 31.32
CA CYS A 49 6.67 -9.11 32.75
C CYS A 49 7.96 -8.62 33.47
N ALA A 50 8.84 -7.87 32.83
CA ALA A 50 10.09 -7.47 33.49
C ALA A 50 10.53 -6.03 33.23
N SER A 51 9.62 -5.07 33.42
CA SER A 51 9.98 -3.69 33.84
C SER A 51 8.68 -2.92 34.04
N GLY A 52 8.44 -2.49 35.28
CA GLY A 52 7.27 -1.73 35.70
C GLY A 52 7.27 -0.30 35.13
N GLY A 53 6.93 -0.19 33.86
CA GLY A 53 6.58 1.04 33.19
C GLY A 53 5.14 0.94 32.74
N THR A 54 4.26 1.69 33.37
CA THR A 54 2.86 1.85 32.96
C THR A 54 2.82 2.44 31.56
N PHE A 55 2.65 1.60 30.53
CA PHE A 55 2.19 2.05 29.22
C PHE A 55 0.69 2.42 29.32
N ALA A 56 0.42 3.59 29.87
CA ALA A 56 -0.88 4.21 29.75
C ALA A 56 -1.05 4.67 28.30
N GLY A 57 -1.95 4.03 27.55
CA GLY A 57 -2.37 4.50 26.23
C GLY A 57 -2.09 3.56 25.05
N ALA A 58 -2.17 2.24 25.24
CA ALA A 58 -2.42 1.38 24.10
C ALA A 58 -3.77 1.80 23.50
N ALA A 59 -3.74 2.29 22.26
CA ALA A 59 -4.96 2.42 21.46
C ALA A 59 -5.75 1.11 21.61
N PRO A 60 -7.08 1.16 21.78
CA PRO A 60 -7.86 -0.05 21.95
C PRO A 60 -7.52 -0.95 20.75
N ALA A 61 -6.90 -2.09 21.03
CA ALA A 61 -6.75 -3.15 20.06
C ALA A 61 -8.19 -3.48 19.64
N ILE A 62 -8.61 -2.93 18.50
CA ILE A 62 -9.90 -3.26 17.90
C ILE A 62 -9.86 -4.76 17.77
N GLY A 63 -10.64 -5.46 18.56
CA GLY A 63 -10.66 -6.86 18.87
C GLY A 63 -10.33 -7.81 17.71
N LEU A 64 -9.08 -7.85 17.33
CA LEU A 64 -8.51 -8.83 16.41
C LEU A 64 -7.96 -10.05 17.15
N GLU A 65 -8.04 -10.04 18.48
CA GLU A 65 -7.82 -11.23 19.28
C GLU A 65 -9.02 -12.16 19.10
N PRO A 66 -8.80 -13.43 18.77
CA PRO A 66 -9.88 -14.42 18.71
C PRO A 66 -10.47 -14.58 20.11
N LYS A 67 -11.60 -13.91 20.38
CA LYS A 67 -12.39 -14.15 21.57
C LYS A 67 -13.22 -15.40 21.37
N GLY A 68 -12.72 -16.53 21.82
CA GLY A 68 -13.49 -17.77 21.85
C GLY A 68 -12.63 -19.01 21.74
N PRO A 69 -13.12 -20.18 22.11
CA PRO A 69 -12.39 -21.43 21.99
C PRO A 69 -12.02 -21.67 20.52
N ARG A 70 -10.81 -22.14 20.31
CA ARG A 70 -10.22 -22.46 19.00
C ARG A 70 -10.95 -23.59 18.24
N ASP A 71 -12.01 -24.14 18.81
CA ASP A 71 -12.71 -25.35 18.37
C ASP A 71 -13.91 -25.10 17.45
N ARG A 72 -14.11 -23.84 16.97
CA ARG A 72 -15.09 -23.62 15.92
C ARG A 72 -14.40 -23.82 14.57
N ASP A 73 -14.90 -24.80 13.81
CA ASP A 73 -14.63 -24.89 12.38
C ASP A 73 -15.05 -23.56 11.75
N VAL A 74 -14.06 -22.74 11.42
CA VAL A 74 -14.29 -21.41 10.82
C VAL A 74 -14.87 -21.54 9.40
N GLY A 75 -14.94 -22.78 8.90
CA GLY A 75 -15.49 -23.08 7.59
C GLY A 75 -14.55 -22.73 6.44
N HIS A 76 -15.13 -22.69 5.24
CA HIS A 76 -14.46 -22.37 3.99
C HIS A 76 -14.81 -20.95 3.54
N VAL A 77 -13.82 -20.06 3.47
CA VAL A 77 -13.99 -18.68 3.01
C VAL A 77 -13.38 -18.52 1.62
N VAL A 78 -14.17 -18.00 0.69
CA VAL A 78 -13.73 -17.64 -0.66
C VAL A 78 -13.47 -16.13 -0.71
N VAL A 79 -12.23 -15.74 -0.99
CA VAL A 79 -11.79 -14.35 -1.07
C VAL A 79 -11.52 -14.02 -2.54
N ILE A 80 -12.17 -13.00 -3.09
CA ILE A 80 -12.06 -12.57 -4.47
C ILE A 80 -11.30 -11.24 -4.53
N GLY A 81 -10.14 -11.25 -5.20
CA GLY A 81 -9.18 -10.16 -5.29
C GLY A 81 -7.97 -10.40 -4.38
N ALA A 82 -6.78 -10.62 -4.97
CA ALA A 82 -5.51 -10.81 -4.28
C ALA A 82 -4.67 -9.51 -4.20
N GLY A 83 -5.34 -8.38 -4.07
CA GLY A 83 -4.72 -7.11 -3.70
C GLY A 83 -4.39 -7.05 -2.20
N ALA A 84 -3.98 -5.87 -1.71
CA ALA A 84 -3.63 -5.69 -0.30
C ALA A 84 -4.75 -6.17 0.65
N TRP A 85 -6.00 -5.81 0.39
CA TRP A 85 -7.11 -6.21 1.25
C TRP A 85 -7.37 -7.72 1.22
N GLY A 86 -7.51 -8.30 0.03
CA GLY A 86 -7.82 -9.73 -0.08
C GLY A 86 -6.68 -10.62 0.34
N GLY A 87 -5.44 -10.28 -0.01
CA GLY A 87 -4.25 -11.01 0.41
C GLY A 87 -4.14 -11.09 1.94
N TRP A 88 -4.21 -9.94 2.63
CA TRP A 88 -4.18 -9.90 4.09
C TRP A 88 -5.39 -10.59 4.74
N THR A 89 -6.59 -10.47 4.15
CA THR A 89 -7.77 -11.19 4.62
C THR A 89 -7.55 -12.70 4.55
N ALA A 90 -7.09 -13.20 3.42
CA ALA A 90 -6.80 -14.62 3.23
C ALA A 90 -5.74 -15.13 4.21
N TYR A 91 -4.65 -14.36 4.38
CA TYR A 91 -3.58 -14.66 5.34
C TYR A 91 -4.13 -14.80 6.77
N HIS A 92 -4.87 -13.79 7.26
CA HIS A 92 -5.38 -13.80 8.62
C HIS A 92 -6.49 -14.83 8.85
N LEU A 93 -7.35 -15.09 7.88
CA LEU A 93 -8.34 -16.16 7.95
C LEU A 93 -7.65 -17.53 8.08
N ARG A 94 -6.59 -17.73 7.28
CA ARG A 94 -5.83 -18.97 7.34
C ARG A 94 -5.10 -19.14 8.68
N GLN A 95 -4.53 -18.07 9.24
CA GLN A 95 -3.96 -18.11 10.59
C GLN A 95 -4.97 -18.51 11.66
N ARG A 96 -6.26 -18.19 11.45
CA ARG A 96 -7.37 -18.57 12.35
C ARG A 96 -7.95 -19.96 12.08
N GLY A 97 -7.36 -20.73 11.16
CA GLY A 97 -7.75 -22.10 10.88
C GLY A 97 -8.80 -22.27 9.77
N ALA A 98 -9.30 -21.19 9.15
CA ALA A 98 -10.24 -21.30 8.05
C ALA A 98 -9.62 -21.99 6.83
N ARG A 99 -10.40 -22.78 6.10
CA ARG A 99 -10.06 -23.14 4.72
C ARG A 99 -10.26 -21.89 3.86
N VAL A 100 -9.28 -21.54 3.05
CA VAL A 100 -9.34 -20.31 2.25
C VAL A 100 -9.04 -20.61 0.79
N THR A 101 -9.92 -20.15 -0.10
CA THR A 101 -9.66 -20.03 -1.53
C THR A 101 -9.55 -18.55 -1.87
N LEU A 102 -8.38 -18.14 -2.36
CA LEU A 102 -8.11 -16.79 -2.84
C LEU A 102 -8.17 -16.80 -4.37
N ILE A 103 -8.95 -15.92 -4.97
CA ILE A 103 -9.15 -15.85 -6.43
C ILE A 103 -8.72 -14.46 -6.89
N ASP A 104 -7.92 -14.39 -7.96
CA ASP A 104 -7.61 -13.11 -8.62
C ASP A 104 -7.53 -13.28 -10.12
N ALA A 105 -8.02 -12.32 -10.86
CA ALA A 105 -8.09 -12.38 -12.31
C ALA A 105 -6.70 -12.41 -12.98
N TYR A 106 -5.68 -11.87 -12.31
CA TYR A 106 -4.35 -11.66 -12.89
C TYR A 106 -3.19 -11.97 -11.93
N GLY A 107 -3.50 -12.50 -10.75
CA GLY A 107 -2.54 -12.81 -9.70
C GLY A 107 -2.31 -11.68 -8.70
N ALA A 108 -1.66 -12.03 -7.60
CA ALA A 108 -1.42 -11.12 -6.49
C ALA A 108 -0.52 -9.95 -6.92
N GLY A 109 -0.86 -8.75 -6.49
CA GLY A 109 -0.06 -7.55 -6.74
C GLY A 109 0.18 -7.23 -8.22
N ASN A 110 -0.70 -7.69 -9.12
CA ASN A 110 -0.57 -7.46 -10.55
C ASN A 110 -0.65 -5.96 -10.91
N SER A 111 -0.11 -5.58 -12.06
CA SER A 111 0.00 -4.17 -12.49
C SER A 111 -1.35 -3.47 -12.72
N ARG A 112 -2.42 -4.21 -12.88
CA ARG A 112 -3.78 -3.65 -13.04
C ARG A 112 -4.43 -3.33 -11.69
N SER A 113 -3.96 -3.93 -10.60
CA SER A 113 -4.50 -3.67 -9.26
C SER A 113 -3.97 -2.37 -8.68
N THR A 114 -4.75 -1.75 -7.80
CA THR A 114 -4.29 -0.58 -7.03
C THR A 114 -3.06 -0.92 -6.15
N SER A 115 -2.93 -2.18 -5.74
CA SER A 115 -1.80 -2.68 -4.96
C SER A 115 -0.57 -3.04 -5.81
N GLY A 116 -0.68 -3.03 -7.13
CA GLY A 116 0.36 -3.48 -8.06
C GLY A 116 1.43 -2.44 -8.41
N ASP A 117 1.44 -1.32 -7.73
CA ASP A 117 2.44 -0.27 -7.92
C ASP A 117 3.77 -0.64 -7.22
N GLU A 118 4.86 0.03 -7.57
CA GLU A 118 6.16 -0.21 -6.95
C GLU A 118 6.12 0.08 -5.45
N THR A 119 5.59 1.24 -5.08
CA THR A 119 5.57 1.71 -3.69
C THR A 119 4.22 2.29 -3.28
N ARG A 120 3.92 2.26 -1.98
CA ARG A 120 2.80 2.95 -1.35
C ARG A 120 3.24 3.60 -0.05
N GLY A 121 2.81 4.84 0.17
CA GLY A 121 3.01 5.51 1.45
C GLY A 121 2.12 4.91 2.54
N ILE A 122 2.69 4.75 3.71
CA ILE A 122 2.02 4.33 4.95
C ILE A 122 2.19 5.46 5.95
N ARG A 123 1.11 6.09 6.36
CA ARG A 123 1.10 7.24 7.27
C ARG A 123 -0.20 7.32 8.04
N SER A 124 -0.25 8.12 9.11
CA SER A 124 -1.44 8.26 9.96
C SER A 124 -2.13 9.64 9.90
N SER A 125 -1.77 10.48 8.94
CA SER A 125 -2.29 11.83 8.73
C SER A 125 -3.68 11.82 8.06
N TYR A 126 -4.73 11.70 8.84
CA TYR A 126 -6.12 11.59 8.35
C TYR A 126 -7.05 12.67 8.88
N GLY A 127 -6.56 13.89 9.12
CA GLY A 127 -7.36 15.02 9.58
C GLY A 127 -8.43 15.52 8.59
N ASP A 128 -8.35 15.09 7.33
CA ASP A 128 -9.33 15.39 6.28
C ASP A 128 -10.49 14.37 6.19
N ARG A 129 -10.49 13.37 7.03
CA ARG A 129 -11.50 12.31 7.01
C ARG A 129 -12.60 12.57 8.03
N ALA A 130 -13.84 12.35 7.64
CA ALA A 130 -14.99 12.44 8.53
C ALA A 130 -14.90 11.47 9.74
N VAL A 131 -14.08 10.45 9.62
CA VAL A 131 -13.81 9.43 10.64
C VAL A 131 -12.31 9.35 10.96
N GLY A 132 -11.64 10.49 11.01
CA GLY A 132 -10.20 10.59 11.30
C GLY A 132 -9.84 9.95 12.64
N GLU A 133 -10.72 10.05 13.63
CA GLU A 133 -10.61 9.40 14.93
C GLU A 133 -10.47 7.87 14.83
N LEU A 134 -11.07 7.26 13.83
CA LEU A 134 -10.96 5.82 13.54
C LEU A 134 -9.76 5.49 12.67
N TRP A 135 -9.50 6.30 11.64
CA TRP A 135 -8.47 6.02 10.65
C TRP A 135 -7.06 6.20 11.19
N THR A 136 -6.83 7.21 12.03
CA THR A 136 -5.50 7.47 12.61
C THR A 136 -4.98 6.29 13.44
N PRO A 137 -5.72 5.74 14.42
CA PRO A 137 -5.26 4.57 15.16
C PRO A 137 -5.12 3.31 14.29
N TRP A 138 -5.98 3.12 13.28
CA TRP A 138 -5.84 2.01 12.35
C TRP A 138 -4.57 2.12 11.50
N ALA A 139 -4.25 3.32 11.02
CA ALA A 139 -3.04 3.56 10.26
C ALA A 139 -1.78 3.34 11.10
N ARG A 140 -1.78 3.77 12.37
CA ARG A 140 -0.71 3.46 13.31
C ARG A 140 -0.54 1.96 13.51
N SER A 141 -1.64 1.26 13.76
CA SER A 141 -1.61 -0.20 13.84
C SER A 141 -1.06 -0.85 12.56
N ALA A 142 -1.37 -0.29 11.39
CA ALA A 142 -0.82 -0.78 10.13
C ALA A 142 0.70 -0.53 10.01
N ILE A 143 1.20 0.63 10.46
CA ILE A 143 2.65 0.92 10.51
C ILE A 143 3.37 -0.14 11.36
N GLU A 144 2.88 -0.41 12.57
CA GLU A 144 3.49 -1.42 13.44
C GLU A 144 3.43 -2.83 12.85
N ARG A 145 2.33 -3.19 12.20
CA ARG A 145 2.21 -4.48 11.51
C ARG A 145 3.17 -4.62 10.32
N TRP A 146 3.44 -3.53 9.61
CA TRP A 146 4.45 -3.54 8.55
C TRP A 146 5.87 -3.67 9.09
N LYS A 147 6.19 -3.05 10.23
CA LYS A 147 7.46 -3.26 10.93
C LYS A 147 7.64 -4.72 11.37
N LEU A 148 6.59 -5.32 11.95
CA LEU A 148 6.60 -6.74 12.33
C LEU A 148 6.73 -7.66 11.11
N PHE A 149 5.98 -7.39 10.04
CA PHE A 149 6.09 -8.13 8.79
C PHE A 149 7.50 -8.09 8.20
N GLU A 150 8.13 -6.92 8.24
CA GLU A 150 9.52 -6.75 7.81
C GLU A 150 10.49 -7.60 8.65
N GLN A 151 10.32 -7.61 9.97
CA GLN A 151 11.16 -8.41 10.87
C GLN A 151 10.99 -9.91 10.63
N GLU A 152 9.76 -10.36 10.42
CA GLU A 152 9.42 -11.77 10.25
C GLU A 152 9.81 -12.29 8.86
N TRP A 153 9.48 -11.54 7.82
CA TRP A 153 9.54 -12.03 6.44
C TRP A 153 10.61 -11.39 5.57
N GLY A 154 11.11 -10.21 5.92
CA GLY A 154 12.18 -9.54 5.18
C GLY A 154 13.41 -10.43 4.97
N PRO A 155 13.94 -11.11 6.00
CA PRO A 155 15.06 -12.03 5.86
C PRO A 155 14.75 -13.24 4.99
N VAL A 156 13.52 -13.77 5.06
CA VAL A 156 13.07 -14.93 4.27
C VAL A 156 13.08 -14.64 2.78
N PHE A 157 12.52 -13.48 2.41
CA PHE A 157 12.46 -13.04 1.02
C PHE A 157 13.71 -12.30 0.55
N ARG A 158 14.69 -12.08 1.44
CA ARG A 158 15.88 -11.26 1.19
C ARG A 158 15.53 -9.89 0.60
N THR A 159 14.39 -9.33 1.03
CA THR A 159 13.82 -8.10 0.51
C THR A 159 13.37 -7.22 1.65
N LYS A 160 13.71 -5.95 1.59
CA LYS A 160 13.17 -4.95 2.51
C LYS A 160 11.84 -4.44 1.98
N PHE A 161 10.74 -4.82 2.64
CA PHE A 161 9.39 -4.43 2.23
C PHE A 161 8.99 -3.05 2.73
N TYR A 162 9.31 -2.74 3.99
CA TYR A 162 8.96 -1.48 4.63
C TYR A 162 10.18 -0.61 4.86
N HIS A 163 10.13 0.61 4.37
CA HIS A 163 11.14 1.64 4.56
C HIS A 163 10.53 2.77 5.38
N GLN A 164 11.03 2.99 6.58
CA GLN A 164 10.63 4.10 7.45
C GLN A 164 11.26 5.39 6.93
N THR A 165 10.64 5.99 5.92
CA THR A 165 11.14 7.20 5.25
C THR A 165 10.74 8.47 5.98
N GLY A 166 9.81 8.39 6.92
CA GLY A 166 9.04 9.52 7.37
C GLY A 166 8.04 10.00 6.31
N ASP A 167 7.18 10.92 6.71
CA ASP A 167 6.28 11.68 5.83
C ASP A 167 6.28 13.14 6.24
N VAL A 168 6.29 14.06 5.28
CA VAL A 168 6.20 15.50 5.52
C VAL A 168 5.03 16.08 4.75
N ILE A 169 4.18 16.82 5.43
CA ILE A 169 3.02 17.48 4.86
C ILE A 169 3.25 18.99 4.91
N MET A 170 3.23 19.62 3.76
CA MET A 170 3.59 21.03 3.57
C MET A 170 2.39 21.83 3.08
N ARG A 171 2.14 22.98 3.73
CA ARG A 171 1.01 23.86 3.41
C ARG A 171 1.44 25.34 3.43
N ALA A 172 0.77 26.14 2.60
CA ALA A 172 0.94 27.59 2.61
C ALA A 172 0.33 28.23 3.86
N THR A 173 -0.65 27.61 4.48
CA THR A 173 -1.31 28.08 5.70
C THR A 173 -1.67 26.92 6.62
N GLU A 174 -1.93 27.22 7.88
CA GLU A 174 -2.43 26.24 8.82
C GLU A 174 -3.91 25.93 8.57
N GLU A 175 -4.16 25.10 7.56
CA GLU A 175 -5.50 24.67 7.16
C GLU A 175 -6.16 23.78 8.23
N PRO A 176 -7.51 23.64 8.21
CA PRO A 176 -8.24 22.76 9.12
C PRO A 176 -7.71 21.31 9.15
N PHE A 177 -7.28 20.82 7.99
CA PHE A 177 -6.62 19.51 7.85
C PHE A 177 -5.37 19.40 8.73
N ILE A 178 -4.49 20.41 8.72
CA ILE A 178 -3.27 20.43 9.55
C ILE A 178 -3.62 20.40 11.02
N LYS A 179 -4.53 21.30 11.45
CA LYS A 179 -4.98 21.40 12.86
C LYS A 179 -5.54 20.08 13.34
N LYS A 180 -6.47 19.51 12.57
CA LYS A 180 -7.12 18.25 12.94
C LYS A 180 -6.12 17.07 12.92
N THR A 181 -5.17 17.05 12.00
CA THR A 181 -4.13 16.01 11.98
C THR A 181 -3.26 16.09 13.24
N ILE A 182 -2.79 17.28 13.62
CA ILE A 182 -2.00 17.47 14.84
C ILE A 182 -2.82 17.06 16.10
N GLU A 183 -4.09 17.44 16.17
CA GLU A 183 -4.99 17.03 17.25
C GLU A 183 -5.07 15.50 17.35
N LEU A 184 -5.33 14.81 16.24
CA LEU A 184 -5.42 13.36 16.18
C LEU A 184 -4.08 12.70 16.52
N TRP A 185 -2.96 13.25 16.08
CA TRP A 185 -1.63 12.75 16.41
C TRP A 185 -1.34 12.86 17.92
N LYS A 186 -1.67 14.00 18.53
CA LYS A 186 -1.54 14.18 19.98
C LYS A 186 -2.40 13.17 20.74
N ALA A 187 -3.67 13.02 20.34
CA ALA A 187 -4.62 12.09 20.97
C ALA A 187 -4.18 10.62 20.85
N ASN A 188 -3.39 10.27 19.84
CA ASN A 188 -2.91 8.92 19.58
C ASN A 188 -1.43 8.71 19.88
N ASN A 189 -0.75 9.66 20.55
CA ASN A 189 0.67 9.61 20.87
C ASN A 189 1.54 9.36 19.62
N VAL A 190 1.23 9.99 18.48
CA VAL A 190 2.04 9.96 17.28
C VAL A 190 3.23 10.91 17.46
N THR A 191 4.45 10.40 17.29
CA THR A 191 5.64 11.24 17.21
C THR A 191 5.54 12.15 15.99
N HIS A 192 5.61 13.46 16.21
CA HIS A 192 5.52 14.44 15.14
C HIS A 192 6.26 15.72 15.49
N GLU A 193 6.60 16.48 14.45
CA GLU A 193 7.12 17.84 14.60
C GLU A 193 6.25 18.79 13.77
N VAL A 194 6.16 20.02 14.24
CA VAL A 194 5.61 21.16 13.49
C VAL A 194 6.76 22.11 13.22
N ILE A 195 7.07 22.32 11.95
CA ILE A 195 8.21 23.14 11.52
C ILE A 195 7.78 24.24 10.56
N THR A 196 8.61 25.26 10.43
CA THR A 196 8.37 26.34 9.45
C THR A 196 8.74 25.91 8.04
N GLY A 197 8.25 26.65 7.04
CA GLY A 197 8.66 26.44 5.65
C GLY A 197 10.16 26.67 5.44
N ASP A 198 10.78 27.59 6.20
CA ASP A 198 12.23 27.82 6.16
C ASP A 198 13.01 26.61 6.65
N GLU A 199 12.55 26.00 7.70
CA GLU A 199 13.16 24.78 8.21
C GLU A 199 12.99 23.61 7.25
N ALA A 200 11.81 23.46 6.63
CA ALA A 200 11.57 22.46 5.61
C ALA A 200 12.51 22.62 4.40
N ARG A 201 12.74 23.86 3.95
CA ARG A 201 13.72 24.17 2.88
C ARG A 201 15.15 23.79 3.24
N LYS A 202 15.55 24.01 4.49
CA LYS A 202 16.88 23.62 4.97
C LYS A 202 17.05 22.10 5.04
N ARG A 203 16.04 21.40 5.54
CA ARG A 203 16.09 19.93 5.67
C ARG A 203 16.05 19.25 4.31
N TRP A 204 15.21 19.72 3.39
CA TRP A 204 14.99 19.09 2.08
C TRP A 204 15.11 20.09 0.94
N PRO A 205 16.31 20.49 0.57
CA PRO A 205 16.53 21.56 -0.42
C PRO A 205 16.10 21.21 -1.85
N VAL A 206 15.82 19.93 -2.13
CA VAL A 206 15.26 19.49 -3.41
C VAL A 206 13.74 19.75 -3.53
N ILE A 207 13.08 20.04 -2.41
CA ILE A 207 11.66 20.38 -2.39
C ILE A 207 11.52 21.87 -2.53
N ASP A 208 10.83 22.31 -3.59
CA ASP A 208 10.49 23.72 -3.73
C ASP A 208 9.37 24.09 -2.73
N ALA A 209 9.77 24.61 -1.60
CA ALA A 209 8.88 25.00 -0.52
C ALA A 209 8.77 26.53 -0.35
N ARG A 210 8.92 27.32 -1.47
CA ARG A 210 8.90 28.79 -1.41
C ARG A 210 7.61 29.34 -0.81
N ASP A 211 6.46 28.74 -1.17
CA ASP A 211 5.15 29.17 -0.72
C ASP A 211 4.67 28.41 0.53
N ILE A 212 5.55 27.66 1.18
CA ILE A 212 5.22 26.89 2.37
C ILE A 212 5.54 27.71 3.62
N THR A 213 4.57 27.82 4.50
CA THR A 213 4.75 28.49 5.81
C THR A 213 4.80 27.48 6.95
N ILE A 214 4.11 26.35 6.81
CA ILE A 214 4.02 25.30 7.82
C ILE A 214 4.23 23.92 7.20
N ALA A 215 5.00 23.09 7.89
CA ALA A 215 5.09 21.67 7.60
C ALA A 215 4.93 20.85 8.88
N ILE A 216 4.30 19.69 8.76
CA ILE A 216 4.19 18.71 9.85
C ILE A 216 4.83 17.41 9.42
N THR A 217 5.56 16.76 10.32
CA THR A 217 6.30 15.53 10.02
C THR A 217 5.84 14.38 10.90
N GLU A 218 5.82 13.18 10.32
CA GLU A 218 5.57 11.91 11.01
C GLU A 218 6.77 10.99 10.75
N PRO A 219 7.77 10.93 11.67
CA PRO A 219 8.96 10.11 11.49
C PRO A 219 8.71 8.61 11.38
N ASP A 220 7.65 8.11 12.02
CA ASP A 220 7.27 6.70 11.99
C ASP A 220 6.57 6.28 10.69
N ALA A 221 6.14 7.23 9.88
CA ALA A 221 5.58 6.95 8.57
C ALA A 221 6.63 6.39 7.61
N GLY A 222 6.19 5.84 6.50
CA GLY A 222 7.13 5.28 5.54
C GLY A 222 6.51 4.84 4.23
N VAL A 223 7.24 3.99 3.55
CA VAL A 223 6.90 3.46 2.23
C VAL A 223 7.00 1.95 2.25
N VAL A 224 5.98 1.28 1.75
CA VAL A 224 6.02 -0.16 1.50
C VAL A 224 6.25 -0.44 0.01
N ARG A 225 7.07 -1.44 -0.31
CA ARG A 225 7.22 -1.98 -1.67
C ARG A 225 5.95 -2.76 -2.02
N ALA A 226 4.93 -2.06 -2.48
CA ALA A 226 3.55 -2.51 -2.48
C ALA A 226 3.32 -3.79 -3.28
N ARG A 227 3.88 -3.88 -4.49
CA ARG A 227 3.76 -5.07 -5.34
C ARG A 227 4.44 -6.26 -4.67
N ALA A 228 5.71 -6.13 -4.32
CA ALA A 228 6.49 -7.19 -3.69
C ALA A 228 5.84 -7.67 -2.37
N ALA A 229 5.42 -6.73 -1.53
CA ALA A 229 4.75 -7.07 -0.27
C ALA A 229 3.41 -7.80 -0.48
N THR A 230 2.61 -7.37 -1.46
CA THR A 230 1.33 -8.04 -1.77
C THR A 230 1.56 -9.46 -2.30
N GLN A 231 2.56 -9.64 -3.15
CA GLN A 231 2.97 -10.96 -3.66
C GLN A 231 3.48 -11.85 -2.52
N ALA A 232 4.32 -11.31 -1.64
CA ALA A 232 4.83 -12.05 -0.48
C ALA A 232 3.69 -12.52 0.45
N VAL A 233 2.74 -11.65 0.78
CA VAL A 233 1.58 -12.02 1.60
C VAL A 233 0.79 -13.18 0.97
N ALA A 234 0.56 -13.13 -0.35
CA ALA A 234 -0.13 -14.20 -1.05
C ALA A 234 0.67 -15.52 -1.07
N ALA A 235 1.99 -15.44 -1.32
CA ALA A 235 2.88 -16.60 -1.30
C ALA A 235 2.95 -17.25 0.08
N ILE A 236 3.09 -16.46 1.14
CA ILE A 236 3.02 -16.96 2.52
C ILE A 236 1.66 -17.64 2.77
N GLY A 237 0.57 -17.02 2.36
CA GLY A 237 -0.77 -17.60 2.44
C GLY A 237 -0.85 -18.97 1.77
N GLN A 238 -0.29 -19.12 0.57
CA GLN A 238 -0.23 -20.39 -0.15
C GLN A 238 0.58 -21.45 0.62
N LYS A 239 1.74 -21.09 1.16
CA LYS A 239 2.54 -22.02 2.00
C LYS A 239 1.79 -22.43 3.29
N MET A 240 0.92 -21.57 3.81
CA MET A 240 0.03 -21.86 4.92
C MET A 240 -1.18 -22.73 4.52
N GLY A 241 -1.38 -22.98 3.22
CA GLY A 241 -2.47 -23.79 2.69
C GLY A 241 -3.66 -22.98 2.13
N VAL A 242 -3.49 -21.69 1.83
CA VAL A 242 -4.46 -20.94 1.01
C VAL A 242 -4.38 -21.46 -0.43
N LYS A 243 -5.53 -21.84 -1.00
CA LYS A 243 -5.62 -22.21 -2.42
C LYS A 243 -5.73 -20.93 -3.25
N LEU A 244 -4.70 -20.59 -4.02
CA LEU A 244 -4.75 -19.48 -4.98
C LEU A 244 -5.25 -19.99 -6.33
N LEU A 245 -6.26 -19.32 -6.90
CA LEU A 245 -6.77 -19.55 -8.25
C LEU A 245 -6.62 -18.29 -9.07
N ILE A 246 -6.09 -18.43 -10.27
CA ILE A 246 -5.99 -17.33 -11.23
C ILE A 246 -7.12 -17.46 -12.24
N GLY A 247 -7.90 -16.41 -12.38
CA GLY A 247 -9.05 -16.33 -13.27
C GLY A 247 -10.09 -15.34 -12.74
N ARG A 248 -10.95 -14.87 -13.63
CA ARG A 248 -12.05 -14.01 -13.23
C ARG A 248 -13.16 -14.82 -12.59
N ALA A 249 -13.72 -14.26 -11.53
CA ALA A 249 -14.88 -14.82 -10.86
C ALA A 249 -16.00 -13.77 -10.79
N THR A 250 -17.22 -14.22 -11.00
CA THR A 250 -18.44 -13.42 -10.85
C THR A 250 -19.27 -13.94 -9.69
N PRO A 251 -19.98 -13.06 -8.95
CA PRO A 251 -20.89 -13.51 -7.90
C PRO A 251 -22.00 -14.37 -8.48
N GLY A 252 -22.32 -15.46 -7.80
CA GLY A 252 -23.48 -16.29 -8.09
C GLY A 252 -24.79 -15.66 -7.59
N ALA A 253 -25.90 -16.35 -7.81
CA ALA A 253 -27.21 -15.91 -7.35
C ALA A 253 -27.23 -15.83 -5.80
N ILE A 254 -27.90 -14.80 -5.29
CA ILE A 254 -28.17 -14.67 -3.85
C ILE A 254 -29.62 -15.09 -3.61
N ARG A 255 -29.83 -16.14 -2.81
CA ARG A 255 -31.15 -16.66 -2.47
C ARG A 255 -31.25 -16.77 -0.96
N ASN A 256 -32.33 -16.24 -0.39
CA ASN A 256 -32.53 -16.24 1.06
C ASN A 256 -31.34 -15.68 1.86
N GLY A 257 -30.68 -14.65 1.33
CA GLY A 257 -29.50 -14.02 1.96
C GLY A 257 -28.20 -14.81 1.80
N GLN A 258 -28.19 -15.94 1.11
CA GLN A 258 -27.03 -16.77 0.85
C GLN A 258 -26.63 -16.75 -0.62
N MET A 259 -25.32 -16.72 -0.90
CA MET A 259 -24.78 -16.79 -2.25
C MET A 259 -24.50 -18.25 -2.64
N ASP A 260 -24.96 -18.67 -3.81
CA ASP A 260 -24.80 -20.05 -4.31
C ASP A 260 -23.34 -20.43 -4.64
N GLY A 261 -22.44 -19.44 -4.71
CA GLY A 261 -21.03 -19.61 -5.05
C GLY A 261 -20.52 -18.42 -5.86
N VAL A 262 -19.31 -18.54 -6.34
CA VAL A 262 -18.75 -17.66 -7.39
C VAL A 262 -18.45 -18.50 -8.62
N THR A 263 -18.75 -17.96 -9.80
CA THR A 263 -18.55 -18.66 -11.08
C THR A 263 -17.29 -18.14 -11.75
N MET A 264 -16.36 -19.02 -12.05
CA MET A 264 -15.15 -18.73 -12.82
C MET A 264 -15.45 -18.60 -14.32
N GLU A 265 -14.55 -17.99 -15.10
CA GLU A 265 -14.69 -17.83 -16.55
C GLU A 265 -14.90 -19.17 -17.31
N ASP A 266 -14.34 -20.25 -16.79
CA ASP A 266 -14.48 -21.61 -17.35
C ASP A 266 -15.81 -22.31 -16.95
N GLY A 267 -16.69 -21.61 -16.25
CA GLY A 267 -17.95 -22.16 -15.74
C GLY A 267 -17.83 -22.90 -14.41
N THR A 268 -16.62 -23.08 -13.88
CA THR A 268 -16.42 -23.74 -12.59
C THR A 268 -17.05 -22.91 -11.46
N VAL A 269 -17.86 -23.53 -10.62
CA VAL A 269 -18.47 -22.88 -9.45
C VAL A 269 -17.68 -23.20 -8.18
N ILE A 270 -17.14 -22.18 -7.56
CA ILE A 270 -16.43 -22.28 -6.26
C ILE A 270 -17.42 -21.95 -5.15
N ARG A 271 -17.68 -22.91 -4.27
CA ARG A 271 -18.57 -22.77 -3.11
C ARG A 271 -17.77 -22.59 -1.83
N GLY A 272 -18.30 -21.78 -0.93
CA GLY A 272 -17.78 -21.55 0.41
C GLY A 272 -18.91 -21.22 1.38
N ASP A 273 -18.59 -21.21 2.67
CA ASP A 273 -19.52 -20.83 3.73
C ASP A 273 -19.64 -19.31 3.84
N ALA A 274 -18.61 -18.58 3.37
CA ALA A 274 -18.60 -17.12 3.29
C ALA A 274 -17.80 -16.62 2.08
N TYR A 275 -18.13 -15.41 1.62
CA TYR A 275 -17.50 -14.78 0.45
C TYR A 275 -17.05 -13.37 0.79
N VAL A 276 -15.80 -13.03 0.46
CA VAL A 276 -15.22 -11.71 0.65
C VAL A 276 -14.82 -11.14 -0.72
N PHE A 277 -15.48 -10.08 -1.16
CA PHE A 277 -15.15 -9.41 -2.40
C PHE A 277 -14.22 -8.22 -2.15
N ALA A 278 -12.93 -8.46 -2.28
CA ALA A 278 -11.85 -7.48 -2.12
C ALA A 278 -11.36 -6.93 -3.50
N CYS A 279 -12.30 -6.69 -4.41
CA CYS A 279 -12.05 -6.46 -5.83
C CYS A 279 -11.65 -5.01 -6.16
N GLY A 280 -11.35 -4.16 -5.15
CA GLY A 280 -10.92 -2.79 -5.36
C GLY A 280 -11.85 -2.00 -6.29
N PRO A 281 -11.32 -1.30 -7.32
CA PRO A 281 -12.12 -0.49 -8.23
C PRO A 281 -13.17 -1.28 -9.04
N TRP A 282 -12.98 -2.58 -9.19
CA TRP A 282 -13.90 -3.44 -9.97
C TRP A 282 -15.15 -3.85 -9.18
N LEU A 283 -15.21 -3.60 -7.87
CA LEU A 283 -16.35 -3.99 -7.04
C LEU A 283 -17.69 -3.45 -7.59
N ARG A 284 -17.69 -2.20 -8.09
CA ARG A 284 -18.88 -1.59 -8.70
C ARG A 284 -19.36 -2.28 -9.98
N LYS A 285 -18.46 -2.97 -10.70
CA LYS A 285 -18.82 -3.76 -11.89
C LYS A 285 -19.42 -5.11 -11.51
N LEU A 286 -18.98 -5.70 -10.42
CA LEU A 286 -19.50 -6.96 -9.89
C LEU A 286 -20.84 -6.78 -9.19
N PHE A 287 -21.04 -5.61 -8.58
CA PHE A 287 -22.23 -5.25 -7.81
C PHE A 287 -22.72 -3.86 -8.24
N PRO A 288 -23.61 -3.78 -9.25
CA PRO A 288 -24.07 -2.52 -9.82
C PRO A 288 -24.70 -1.54 -8.82
N TYR A 289 -25.28 -2.03 -7.72
CA TYR A 289 -25.82 -1.16 -6.67
C TYR A 289 -24.76 -0.27 -5.98
N PHE A 290 -23.47 -0.56 -6.14
CA PHE A 290 -22.39 0.31 -5.71
C PHE A 290 -22.04 1.40 -6.73
N GLU A 291 -22.56 1.38 -7.94
CA GLU A 291 -22.14 2.27 -9.03
C GLU A 291 -22.22 3.74 -8.62
N ASN A 292 -23.33 4.15 -8.02
CA ASN A 292 -23.57 5.52 -7.56
C ASN A 292 -22.97 5.80 -6.17
N ARG A 293 -22.44 4.79 -5.47
CA ARG A 293 -21.88 4.91 -4.12
C ARG A 293 -20.34 4.86 -4.08
N MET A 294 -19.74 4.36 -5.14
CA MET A 294 -18.28 4.25 -5.26
C MET A 294 -17.76 5.15 -6.36
N ARG A 295 -17.11 6.24 -5.98
CA ARG A 295 -16.34 7.05 -6.92
C ARG A 295 -14.93 6.46 -7.06
N VAL A 296 -14.53 6.16 -8.29
CA VAL A 296 -13.20 5.62 -8.61
C VAL A 296 -12.48 6.63 -9.51
N PRO A 297 -11.79 7.63 -8.92
CA PRO A 297 -11.03 8.58 -9.70
C PRO A 297 -9.78 7.93 -10.28
N LEU A 298 -9.40 8.34 -11.48
CA LEU A 298 -8.11 8.01 -12.06
C LEU A 298 -7.04 8.94 -11.47
N GLY A 299 -5.95 8.37 -10.97
CA GLY A 299 -4.79 9.11 -10.52
C GLY A 299 -3.58 8.75 -11.38
N TYR A 300 -2.81 9.76 -11.76
CA TYR A 300 -1.57 9.55 -12.51
C TYR A 300 -0.41 9.37 -11.54
N VAL A 301 0.46 8.42 -11.87
CA VAL A 301 1.72 8.18 -11.17
C VAL A 301 2.84 8.33 -12.18
N CYS A 302 3.77 9.21 -11.88
CA CYS A 302 4.95 9.49 -12.69
C CYS A 302 6.21 9.06 -11.93
N TYR A 303 7.17 8.54 -12.66
CA TYR A 303 8.50 8.24 -12.17
C TYR A 303 9.50 9.12 -12.90
N PHE A 304 10.33 9.82 -12.15
CA PHE A 304 11.34 10.71 -12.69
C PHE A 304 12.71 10.10 -12.48
N GLY A 305 13.48 9.97 -13.56
CA GLY A 305 14.88 9.57 -13.47
C GLY A 305 15.67 10.58 -12.65
N VAL A 306 16.55 10.10 -11.81
CA VAL A 306 17.45 10.91 -10.99
C VAL A 306 18.88 10.72 -11.52
N PRO A 307 19.71 11.79 -11.64
CA PRO A 307 21.10 11.65 -11.99
C PRO A 307 21.81 10.64 -11.06
N VAL A 308 22.65 9.77 -11.60
CA VAL A 308 23.25 8.63 -10.87
C VAL A 308 23.96 9.03 -9.58
N ALA A 309 24.56 10.20 -9.53
CA ALA A 309 25.29 10.71 -8.36
C ALA A 309 24.43 11.57 -7.41
N ASP A 310 23.16 11.84 -7.75
CA ASP A 310 22.31 12.73 -6.96
C ASP A 310 21.51 11.96 -5.91
N SER A 311 22.07 11.81 -4.73
CA SER A 311 21.44 11.11 -3.61
C SER A 311 20.29 11.92 -2.94
N ARG A 312 20.09 13.19 -3.31
CA ARG A 312 19.10 14.05 -2.64
C ARG A 312 17.67 13.54 -2.79
N PHE A 313 17.37 12.78 -3.86
CA PHE A 313 16.05 12.21 -4.13
C PHE A 313 15.86 10.78 -3.58
N THR A 314 16.88 10.27 -2.91
CA THR A 314 16.87 8.90 -2.38
C THR A 314 16.64 8.88 -0.88
N PHE A 315 16.04 7.81 -0.37
CA PHE A 315 16.05 7.51 1.05
C PHE A 315 17.48 7.20 1.52
N PRO A 316 17.96 7.75 2.66
CA PRO A 316 17.20 8.47 3.70
C PRO A 316 17.14 10.01 3.52
N ASN A 317 17.71 10.59 2.47
CA ASN A 317 17.85 12.04 2.33
C ASN A 317 16.52 12.76 2.00
N LEU A 318 15.53 12.04 1.49
CA LEU A 318 14.21 12.56 1.20
C LEU A 318 13.15 11.70 1.87
N PRO A 319 12.21 12.26 2.66
CA PRO A 319 11.03 11.55 3.14
C PRO A 319 9.96 11.44 2.05
N SER A 320 8.90 10.73 2.33
CA SER A 320 7.64 10.94 1.61
C SER A 320 7.15 12.35 1.87
N PHE A 321 6.51 12.97 0.88
CA PHE A 321 6.03 14.34 1.04
C PHE A 321 4.66 14.56 0.40
N ASN A 322 3.95 15.56 0.91
CA ASN A 322 2.62 15.92 0.45
C ASN A 322 2.44 17.42 0.38
N PHE A 323 2.05 17.88 -0.81
CA PHE A 323 1.46 19.21 -1.06
C PHE A 323 -0.01 19.06 -1.41
N PRO A 324 -0.80 20.15 -1.46
CA PRO A 324 -2.14 20.11 -2.01
C PRO A 324 -2.15 19.51 -3.42
N GLY A 325 -2.85 18.39 -3.60
CA GLY A 325 -2.96 17.71 -4.90
C GLY A 325 -1.75 16.88 -5.35
N VAL A 326 -0.61 16.94 -4.67
CA VAL A 326 0.61 16.20 -5.04
C VAL A 326 1.14 15.41 -3.87
N THR A 327 1.49 14.16 -4.09
CA THR A 327 2.20 13.34 -3.12
C THR A 327 3.41 12.71 -3.80
N GLY A 328 4.56 12.77 -3.16
CA GLY A 328 5.80 12.20 -3.66
C GLY A 328 6.43 11.20 -2.70
N TRP A 329 7.26 10.34 -3.23
CA TRP A 329 7.99 9.31 -2.50
C TRP A 329 9.45 9.27 -2.97
N PRO A 330 10.40 9.09 -2.05
CA PRO A 330 11.80 8.99 -2.42
C PRO A 330 12.07 7.74 -3.27
N MET A 331 13.15 7.76 -3.99
CA MET A 331 13.76 6.57 -4.54
C MET A 331 14.30 5.73 -3.37
N LEU A 332 13.91 4.46 -3.28
CA LEU A 332 14.27 3.60 -2.14
C LEU A 332 15.65 2.97 -2.28
N THR A 333 15.95 2.50 -3.48
CA THR A 333 17.15 1.75 -3.83
C THR A 333 17.53 2.03 -5.28
N VAL A 334 18.71 1.58 -5.69
CA VAL A 334 19.22 1.76 -7.06
C VAL A 334 18.40 1.03 -8.12
N ASP A 335 17.63 0.02 -7.74
CA ASP A 335 16.73 -0.74 -8.61
C ASP A 335 15.33 -0.08 -8.74
N SER A 336 15.09 1.01 -8.04
CA SER A 336 13.85 1.77 -8.16
C SER A 336 13.77 2.45 -9.53
N ARG A 337 12.54 2.57 -10.06
CA ARG A 337 12.27 3.27 -11.32
C ARG A 337 12.55 4.76 -11.29
N GLY A 338 12.92 5.28 -10.14
CA GLY A 338 13.20 6.67 -9.89
C GLY A 338 12.34 7.28 -8.80
N PHE A 339 12.38 8.59 -8.72
CA PHE A 339 11.58 9.38 -7.81
C PHE A 339 10.10 9.37 -8.24
N ARG A 340 9.21 8.99 -7.33
CA ARG A 340 7.80 8.76 -7.64
C ARG A 340 6.93 9.93 -7.22
N VAL A 341 6.06 10.38 -8.11
CA VAL A 341 5.06 11.43 -7.84
C VAL A 341 3.68 10.98 -8.28
N ARG A 342 2.66 11.25 -7.46
CA ARG A 342 1.26 11.11 -7.81
C ARG A 342 0.60 12.48 -7.75
N GLY A 343 0.03 12.90 -8.88
CA GLY A 343 -0.80 14.09 -8.98
C GLY A 343 -2.29 13.77 -8.96
N GLY A 344 -3.11 14.70 -8.48
CA GLY A 344 -4.53 14.74 -8.78
C GLY A 344 -4.73 15.25 -10.22
N VAL A 345 -5.96 15.20 -10.74
CA VAL A 345 -6.33 15.61 -12.12
C VAL A 345 -5.93 17.07 -12.46
N ALA A 346 -5.61 17.91 -11.47
CA ALA A 346 -5.20 19.31 -11.63
C ALA A 346 -3.68 19.54 -11.54
N ALA A 347 -2.85 18.53 -11.29
CA ALA A 347 -1.43 18.72 -10.96
C ALA A 347 -0.46 18.27 -12.07
N ALA A 348 -0.87 18.28 -13.32
CA ALA A 348 -0.07 17.78 -14.44
C ALA A 348 0.85 18.84 -15.05
N THR A 349 1.64 19.56 -14.25
CA THR A 349 2.79 20.31 -14.74
C THR A 349 4.03 19.95 -13.93
N ALA A 350 4.52 18.74 -14.11
CA ALA A 350 5.88 18.40 -13.73
C ALA A 350 6.75 18.57 -14.97
N THR A 351 7.53 19.62 -15.02
CA THR A 351 8.50 19.84 -16.09
C THR A 351 9.72 18.95 -15.85
N ALA A 352 9.95 18.02 -16.77
CA ALA A 352 11.19 17.28 -16.86
C ALA A 352 12.33 18.22 -17.28
N GLY A 353 13.16 18.64 -16.31
CA GLY A 353 14.29 19.52 -16.64
C GLY A 353 15.00 20.14 -15.44
N GLY A 354 14.54 19.91 -14.30
CA GLY A 354 15.04 20.31 -12.99
C GLY A 354 13.88 20.01 -12.07
N ALA A 355 14.06 19.08 -11.13
CA ALA A 355 12.98 18.54 -10.35
C ALA A 355 12.25 19.59 -9.51
N THR A 356 11.46 20.39 -10.12
CA THR A 356 10.55 21.36 -9.50
C THR A 356 9.14 20.77 -9.56
N ALA A 357 8.69 20.18 -8.47
CA ALA A 357 7.28 19.91 -8.31
C ALA A 357 6.58 21.22 -7.92
N THR A 358 6.04 21.92 -8.90
CA THR A 358 5.21 23.10 -8.64
C THR A 358 3.83 22.67 -8.16
N ALA A 359 3.53 22.90 -6.90
CA ALA A 359 2.19 22.75 -6.35
C ALA A 359 1.30 23.90 -6.87
N GLY A 360 0.54 23.64 -7.91
CA GLY A 360 -0.54 24.53 -8.29
C GLY A 360 -1.64 24.49 -7.23
N GLY A 361 -1.92 25.61 -6.58
CA GLY A 361 -2.99 25.76 -5.61
C GLY A 361 -4.34 25.46 -6.25
N GLY A 362 -4.95 24.36 -5.86
CA GLY A 362 -6.31 23.98 -6.20
C GLY A 362 -7.15 23.98 -4.94
N GLY A 363 -7.78 25.10 -4.66
CA GLY A 363 -8.83 25.19 -3.67
C GLY A 363 -9.98 24.25 -4.00
N THR A 364 -10.61 23.75 -2.96
CA THR A 364 -11.89 23.07 -3.03
C THR A 364 -12.91 23.92 -3.76
N ALA A 365 -13.16 23.66 -5.01
CA ALA A 365 -14.26 24.26 -5.73
C ALA A 365 -15.39 23.25 -5.83
N ASN A 366 -16.29 23.34 -4.85
CA ASN A 366 -17.69 23.02 -5.04
C ASN A 366 -18.32 24.31 -5.58
N THR A 367 -18.48 24.42 -6.90
CA THR A 367 -19.52 25.25 -7.53
C THR A 367 -19.58 24.93 -9.02
N ALA A 368 -20.79 24.69 -9.47
CA ALA A 368 -21.14 24.62 -10.87
C ALA A 368 -20.82 25.95 -11.58
N GLY A 369 -20.03 25.90 -12.65
CA GLY A 369 -19.76 27.03 -13.52
C GLY A 369 -19.41 26.51 -14.91
N ARG A 370 -20.33 26.66 -15.86
CA ARG A 370 -20.08 26.46 -17.29
C ARG A 370 -18.99 27.42 -17.76
N GLY A 371 -17.94 26.89 -18.30
CA GLY A 371 -16.95 27.65 -19.05
C GLY A 371 -16.49 26.85 -20.25
N THR A 372 -16.92 27.31 -21.42
CA THR A 372 -16.49 26.78 -22.73
C THR A 372 -15.03 27.11 -22.98
N ALA A 373 -14.21 26.11 -23.15
CA ALA A 373 -12.88 26.25 -23.72
C ALA A 373 -12.78 25.35 -24.96
N THR A 374 -12.73 25.97 -26.11
CA THR A 374 -12.41 25.37 -27.40
C THR A 374 -10.92 25.05 -27.45
N ALA A 375 -10.57 23.78 -27.60
CA ALA A 375 -9.24 23.36 -28.01
C ALA A 375 -9.39 22.40 -29.19
N GLY A 376 -8.80 22.77 -30.33
CA GLY A 376 -8.79 21.96 -31.52
C GLY A 376 -7.96 20.70 -31.32
N ALA A 377 -8.52 19.58 -31.72
CA ALA A 377 -7.91 18.27 -31.63
C ALA A 377 -7.71 17.66 -33.00
N GLY A 378 -6.53 17.11 -33.22
CA GLY A 378 -6.24 16.19 -34.30
C GLY A 378 -6.69 14.78 -33.91
N VAL A 379 -7.40 14.15 -34.85
CA VAL A 379 -7.99 12.83 -34.75
C VAL A 379 -6.97 11.74 -35.00
N ALA A 380 -6.94 10.68 -34.22
CA ALA A 380 -6.47 9.36 -34.64
C ALA A 380 -7.26 8.24 -33.94
N GLY A 381 -7.70 7.31 -34.76
CA GLY A 381 -8.74 6.32 -34.61
C GLY A 381 -8.71 5.38 -33.40
N ALA A 382 -9.91 4.96 -33.05
CA ALA A 382 -10.20 3.89 -32.12
C ALA A 382 -10.23 2.53 -32.84
N PRO A 383 -9.77 1.44 -32.20
CA PRO A 383 -10.11 0.07 -32.61
C PRO A 383 -11.34 -0.44 -31.86
N PRO A 384 -12.03 -1.47 -32.40
CA PRO A 384 -13.37 -1.84 -32.00
C PRO A 384 -13.45 -2.65 -30.70
N ALA A 385 -14.65 -2.65 -30.15
CA ALA A 385 -15.06 -3.39 -28.98
C ALA A 385 -15.09 -4.91 -29.22
N VAL A 386 -14.54 -5.66 -28.28
CA VAL A 386 -14.99 -7.00 -27.90
C VAL A 386 -14.91 -7.08 -26.37
#